data_a29224eaf60315685a99ae3c138ca16d
#
_entry.id   a29224eaf60315685a99ae3c138ca16d
#
_cell.length_a   1.000
_cell.length_b   1.000
_cell.length_c   1.000
_cell.angle_alpha   90.00
_cell.angle_beta   90.00
_cell.angle_gamma   90.00
#
_symmetry.space_group_name_H-M   'P 1'
#
loop_
_entity.id
_entity.type
_entity.pdbx_description
1 polymer ?
#
loop_
_entity_poly.entity_id
_entity_poly.type
_entity_poly.pdbx_seq_one_letter_code
_entity_poly.pdbx_strand_id
1 'polypeptide(L)'
;LSPFIGSERGESFTYSRETKRFVDAAGEGVEDRVVRSALDEALEEAADEVAQLTTRLADGEISLPQWQQSMARHVKDAHLNAGALTKGGWDELTQRDFGQIGGRIREELKYLQGFAEDIEDGSQALDGSAIRRAKMYPKKARKTHHKLHRREMQKIEYNQEKNVLGIAEHCSECIELTTRGDNGWVPNGTLTPIGDRICLSNCKCSVKYRRTETTDPDKFPSVRR
;
A
#
# COMPACT_ATOMS: atom_id res chain seq x y z
N LEU A 1 22.73 -2.28 -3.21
CA LEU A 1 21.31 -2.43 -2.87
C LEU A 1 21.23 -2.67 -1.37
N SER A 2 20.58 -1.77 -0.63
CA SER A 2 20.29 -2.03 0.77
C SER A 2 19.25 -3.16 0.81
N PRO A 3 19.46 -4.23 1.59
CA PRO A 3 18.47 -5.29 1.72
C PRO A 3 17.20 -4.71 2.35
N PHE A 4 16.05 -5.13 1.85
CA PHE A 4 14.80 -4.93 2.59
C PHE A 4 14.87 -5.84 3.81
N ILE A 5 14.73 -5.28 5.00
CA ILE A 5 14.64 -6.06 6.23
C ILE A 5 13.17 -6.38 6.40
N GLY A 6 12.82 -7.62 6.19
CA GLY A 6 11.46 -8.10 6.36
C GLY A 6 11.33 -8.90 7.63
N SER A 7 10.23 -8.67 8.31
CA SER A 7 9.54 -9.43 9.33
C SER A 7 10.25 -9.76 10.67
N GLU A 8 9.45 -10.00 11.69
CA GLU A 8 9.80 -10.51 13.02
C GLU A 8 10.72 -11.75 13.01
N ARG A 9 10.94 -12.37 11.83
CA ARG A 9 11.82 -13.50 11.63
C ARG A 9 13.20 -13.15 11.12
N GLY A 10 13.50 -11.86 10.89
CA GLY A 10 14.81 -11.41 10.43
C GLY A 10 15.21 -11.90 9.02
N GLU A 11 14.26 -12.34 8.22
CA GLU A 11 14.50 -12.74 6.84
C GLU A 11 14.78 -11.49 5.99
N SER A 12 16.04 -11.31 5.58
CA SER A 12 16.42 -10.30 4.62
C SER A 12 16.21 -10.85 3.19
N PHE A 13 15.70 -10.00 2.32
CA PHE A 13 15.56 -10.34 0.91
C PHE A 13 15.99 -9.16 0.03
N THR A 14 16.42 -9.46 -1.18
CA THR A 14 16.83 -8.47 -2.16
C THR A 14 16.12 -8.72 -3.48
N TYR A 15 16.10 -7.72 -4.35
CA TYR A 15 15.56 -7.90 -5.70
C TYR A 15 16.66 -8.31 -6.67
N SER A 16 16.47 -9.44 -7.32
CA SER A 16 17.33 -9.91 -8.40
C SER A 16 16.87 -9.29 -9.73
N ARG A 17 17.73 -8.46 -10.35
CA ARG A 17 17.49 -7.87 -11.67
C ARG A 17 17.50 -8.91 -12.78
N GLU A 18 18.25 -9.99 -12.59
CA GLU A 18 18.37 -11.08 -13.56
C GLU A 18 17.06 -11.87 -13.64
N THR A 19 16.56 -12.33 -12.48
CA THR A 19 15.32 -13.12 -12.41
C THR A 19 14.07 -12.26 -12.33
N LYS A 20 14.19 -10.95 -12.06
CA LYS A 20 13.11 -9.98 -11.79
C LYS A 20 12.19 -10.43 -10.65
N ARG A 21 12.78 -11.02 -9.61
CA ARG A 21 12.08 -11.54 -8.43
C ARG A 21 12.82 -11.15 -7.15
N PHE A 22 12.09 -11.14 -6.06
CA PHE A 22 12.73 -11.09 -4.74
C PHE A 22 13.34 -12.43 -4.42
N VAL A 23 14.56 -12.39 -3.88
CA VAL A 23 15.33 -13.56 -3.48
C VAL A 23 15.87 -13.37 -2.07
N ASP A 24 16.00 -14.46 -1.33
CA ASP A 24 16.61 -14.50 -0.01
C ASP A 24 18.15 -14.50 -0.09
N ALA A 25 18.81 -14.69 1.05
CA ALA A 25 20.27 -14.74 1.12
C ALA A 25 20.88 -15.96 0.41
N ALA A 26 20.10 -17.01 0.17
CA ALA A 26 20.52 -18.20 -0.56
C ALA A 26 20.27 -18.06 -2.09
N GLY A 27 19.62 -16.98 -2.52
CA GLY A 27 19.25 -16.76 -3.92
C GLY A 27 17.92 -17.43 -4.32
N GLU A 28 17.21 -18.01 -3.35
CA GLU A 28 15.91 -18.64 -3.58
C GLU A 28 14.80 -17.59 -3.66
N GLY A 29 13.77 -17.87 -4.45
CA GLY A 29 12.66 -16.95 -4.65
C GLY A 29 11.81 -16.76 -3.40
N VAL A 30 11.62 -15.49 -3.01
CA VAL A 30 10.78 -15.10 -1.86
C VAL A 30 9.32 -15.02 -2.29
N GLU A 31 8.43 -15.59 -1.48
CA GLU A 31 7.00 -15.55 -1.75
C GLU A 31 6.42 -14.14 -1.57
N ASP A 32 5.44 -13.76 -2.40
CA ASP A 32 4.72 -12.48 -2.32
C ASP A 32 4.18 -12.15 -0.92
N ARG A 33 3.82 -13.19 -0.15
CA ARG A 33 3.33 -12.99 1.23
C ARG A 33 4.41 -12.40 2.14
N VAL A 34 5.68 -12.80 1.97
CA VAL A 34 6.82 -12.30 2.77
C VAL A 34 7.08 -10.84 2.44
N VAL A 35 7.09 -10.49 1.14
CA VAL A 35 7.24 -9.10 0.69
C VAL A 35 6.11 -8.21 1.24
N ARG A 36 4.87 -8.72 1.25
CA ARG A 36 3.73 -7.98 1.81
C ARG A 36 3.80 -7.85 3.32
N SER A 37 4.26 -8.90 4.03
CA SER A 37 4.48 -8.82 5.48
C SER A 37 5.46 -7.71 5.81
N ALA A 38 6.59 -7.66 5.11
CA ALA A 38 7.60 -6.61 5.27
C ALA A 38 7.02 -5.20 5.02
N LEU A 39 6.15 -5.05 4.00
CA LEU A 39 5.44 -3.79 3.79
C LEU A 39 4.52 -3.46 4.95
N ASP A 40 3.72 -4.43 5.40
CA ASP A 40 2.76 -4.21 6.48
C ASP A 40 3.45 -3.82 7.79
N GLU A 41 4.57 -4.45 8.11
CA GLU A 41 5.41 -4.12 9.27
C GLU A 41 5.96 -2.69 9.19
N ALA A 42 6.57 -2.34 8.06
CA ALA A 42 7.08 -0.98 7.86
C ALA A 42 5.98 0.10 7.94
N LEU A 43 4.76 -0.21 7.49
CA LEU A 43 3.63 0.71 7.59
C LEU A 43 3.04 0.78 9.00
N GLU A 44 3.08 -0.29 9.79
CA GLU A 44 2.70 -0.26 11.21
C GLU A 44 3.73 0.54 12.01
N GLU A 45 5.03 0.35 11.77
CA GLU A 45 6.09 1.14 12.41
C GLU A 45 5.92 2.64 12.10
N ALA A 46 5.75 3.01 10.84
CA ALA A 46 5.47 4.40 10.47
C ALA A 46 4.17 4.93 11.09
N ALA A 47 3.16 4.07 11.30
CA ALA A 47 1.92 4.44 11.98
C ALA A 47 2.15 4.69 13.48
N ASP A 48 3.04 3.95 14.12
CA ASP A 48 3.39 4.15 15.52
C ASP A 48 4.23 5.43 15.71
N GLU A 49 5.14 5.73 14.78
CA GLU A 49 5.89 6.99 14.77
C GLU A 49 4.96 8.22 14.67
N VAL A 50 3.97 8.21 13.76
CA VAL A 50 3.02 9.33 13.66
C VAL A 50 2.05 9.38 14.84
N ALA A 51 1.77 8.26 15.52
CA ALA A 51 1.02 8.25 16.77
C ALA A 51 1.78 8.98 17.87
N GLN A 52 3.07 8.66 18.06
CA GLN A 52 3.95 9.35 19.01
C GLN A 52 4.05 10.85 18.71
N LEU A 53 4.21 11.18 17.41
CA LEU A 53 4.24 12.58 16.96
C LEU A 53 2.95 13.33 17.33
N THR A 54 1.78 12.66 17.18
CA THR A 54 0.47 13.25 17.52
C THR A 54 0.28 13.38 19.02
N THR A 55 0.81 12.45 19.82
CA THR A 55 0.86 12.57 21.28
C THR A 55 1.69 13.77 21.70
N ARG A 56 2.87 13.97 21.12
CA ARG A 56 3.73 15.13 21.40
C ARG A 56 3.07 16.47 21.04
N LEU A 57 2.22 16.51 20.01
CA LEU A 57 1.40 17.67 19.72
C LEU A 57 0.34 17.89 20.82
N ALA A 58 -0.33 16.82 21.26
CA ALA A 58 -1.34 16.90 22.31
C ALA A 58 -0.74 17.36 23.65
N ASP A 59 0.49 16.95 23.96
CA ASP A 59 1.24 17.35 25.15
C ASP A 59 1.86 18.76 25.04
N GLY A 60 1.71 19.43 23.88
CA GLY A 60 2.26 20.76 23.64
C GLY A 60 3.79 20.82 23.45
N GLU A 61 4.45 19.66 23.25
CA GLU A 61 5.89 19.58 23.03
C GLU A 61 6.31 20.10 21.66
N ILE A 62 5.41 20.01 20.67
CA ILE A 62 5.62 20.51 19.31
C ILE A 62 4.41 21.35 18.87
N SER A 63 4.65 22.32 18.00
CA SER A 63 3.59 23.13 17.41
C SER A 63 2.84 22.39 16.29
N LEU A 64 1.62 22.81 15.98
CA LEU A 64 0.83 22.26 14.87
C LEU A 64 1.56 22.33 13.50
N PRO A 65 2.24 23.43 13.12
CA PRO A 65 3.04 23.45 11.89
C PRO A 65 4.20 22.44 11.89
N GLN A 66 4.88 22.24 13.02
CA GLN A 66 5.95 21.23 13.14
C GLN A 66 5.39 19.80 13.01
N TRP A 67 4.26 19.54 13.64
CA TRP A 67 3.54 18.27 13.50
C TRP A 67 3.14 18.02 12.05
N GLN A 68 2.51 19.01 11.40
CA GLN A 68 2.06 18.88 10.00
C GLN A 68 3.22 18.63 9.05
N GLN A 69 4.35 19.32 9.22
CA GLN A 69 5.55 19.10 8.42
C GLN A 69 6.12 17.69 8.60
N SER A 70 6.17 17.20 9.86
CA SER A 70 6.68 15.88 10.16
C SER A 70 5.74 14.78 9.62
N MET A 71 4.43 14.94 9.79
CA MET A 71 3.40 14.06 9.21
C MET A 71 3.55 13.98 7.69
N ALA A 72 3.74 15.11 7.01
CA ALA A 72 3.92 15.16 5.56
C ALA A 72 5.15 14.36 5.10
N ARG A 73 6.23 14.38 5.89
CA ARG A 73 7.44 13.59 5.64
C ARG A 73 7.13 12.09 5.77
N HIS A 74 6.53 11.65 6.86
CA HIS A 74 6.16 10.24 7.06
C HIS A 74 5.21 9.72 5.96
N VAL A 75 4.23 10.52 5.55
CA VAL A 75 3.34 10.17 4.43
C VAL A 75 4.15 9.98 3.15
N LYS A 76 5.03 10.93 2.83
CA LYS A 76 5.88 10.86 1.63
C LYS A 76 6.77 9.61 1.66
N ASP A 77 7.44 9.36 2.77
CA ASP A 77 8.38 8.26 2.91
C ASP A 77 7.68 6.90 2.83
N ALA A 78 6.51 6.76 3.48
CA ALA A 78 5.70 5.54 3.40
C ALA A 78 5.29 5.21 1.95
N HIS A 79 4.80 6.18 1.18
CA HIS A 79 4.42 5.97 -0.22
C HIS A 79 5.61 5.66 -1.14
N LEU A 80 6.73 6.32 -0.93
CA LEU A 80 7.95 6.10 -1.69
C LEU A 80 8.55 4.73 -1.39
N ASN A 81 8.63 4.35 -0.10
CA ASN A 81 9.12 3.04 0.32
C ASN A 81 8.23 1.90 -0.18
N ALA A 82 6.90 2.07 -0.12
CA ALA A 82 5.95 1.11 -0.70
C ALA A 82 6.14 0.96 -2.22
N GLY A 83 6.43 2.04 -2.92
CA GLY A 83 6.75 2.02 -4.35
C GLY A 83 8.06 1.31 -4.64
N ALA A 84 9.12 1.64 -3.91
CA ALA A 84 10.43 1.04 -4.05
C ALA A 84 10.37 -0.47 -3.77
N LEU A 85 9.71 -0.88 -2.67
CA LEU A 85 9.50 -2.30 -2.35
C LEU A 85 8.76 -3.02 -3.48
N THR A 86 7.70 -2.41 -4.04
CA THR A 86 6.94 -3.02 -5.14
C THR A 86 7.79 -3.28 -6.39
N LYS A 87 8.74 -2.41 -6.67
CA LYS A 87 9.55 -2.43 -7.88
C LYS A 87 10.88 -3.17 -7.72
N GLY A 88 11.24 -3.56 -6.49
CA GLY A 88 12.52 -4.21 -6.20
C GLY A 88 13.66 -3.25 -5.85
N GLY A 89 13.35 -2.00 -5.56
CA GLY A 89 14.30 -0.99 -5.11
C GLY A 89 14.09 0.38 -5.74
N TRP A 90 14.79 1.36 -5.20
CA TRP A 90 14.74 2.75 -5.68
C TRP A 90 15.19 2.88 -7.13
N ASP A 91 16.21 2.13 -7.52
CA ASP A 91 16.79 2.17 -8.88
C ASP A 91 15.87 1.55 -9.94
N GLU A 92 14.85 0.79 -9.51
CA GLU A 92 13.85 0.18 -10.40
C GLU A 92 12.62 1.08 -10.62
N LEU A 93 12.53 2.21 -9.90
CA LEU A 93 11.46 3.17 -10.08
C LEU A 93 11.68 3.99 -11.36
N THR A 94 10.71 3.97 -12.24
CA THR A 94 10.70 4.81 -13.45
C THR A 94 10.13 6.19 -13.15
N GLN A 95 10.38 7.17 -14.03
CA GLN A 95 9.76 8.50 -13.93
C GLN A 95 8.23 8.43 -13.86
N ARG A 96 7.61 7.50 -14.58
CA ARG A 96 6.17 7.26 -14.53
C ARG A 96 5.73 6.76 -13.16
N ASP A 97 6.52 5.91 -12.51
CA ASP A 97 6.23 5.42 -11.14
C ASP A 97 6.30 6.57 -10.15
N PHE A 98 7.34 7.40 -10.20
CA PHE A 98 7.44 8.61 -9.39
C PHE A 98 6.26 9.56 -9.62
N GLY A 99 5.81 9.73 -10.86
CA GLY A 99 4.63 10.54 -11.18
C GLY A 99 3.36 10.02 -10.50
N GLN A 100 3.15 8.71 -10.52
CA GLN A 100 1.99 8.07 -9.87
C GLN A 100 2.06 8.15 -8.34
N ILE A 101 3.22 7.85 -7.75
CA ILE A 101 3.45 7.96 -6.31
C ILE A 101 3.25 9.40 -5.87
N GLY A 102 3.84 10.37 -6.58
CA GLY A 102 3.69 11.80 -6.30
C GLY A 102 2.24 12.28 -6.39
N GLY A 103 1.44 11.72 -7.30
CA GLY A 103 -0.01 11.96 -7.37
C GLY A 103 -0.73 11.52 -6.09
N ARG A 104 -0.37 10.36 -5.56
CA ARG A 104 -0.93 9.84 -4.29
C ARG A 104 -0.50 10.69 -3.10
N ILE A 105 0.77 11.01 -3.02
CA ILE A 105 1.29 11.87 -1.95
C ILE A 105 0.53 13.20 -1.93
N ARG A 106 0.32 13.86 -3.08
CA ARG A 106 -0.44 15.12 -3.14
C ARG A 106 -1.87 14.97 -2.64
N GLU A 107 -2.54 13.87 -2.98
CA GLU A 107 -3.89 13.57 -2.49
C GLU A 107 -3.90 13.45 -0.95
N GLU A 108 -2.96 12.70 -0.38
CA GLU A 108 -2.87 12.52 1.07
C GLU A 108 -2.47 13.81 1.81
N LEU A 109 -1.58 14.62 1.25
CA LEU A 109 -1.20 15.91 1.82
C LEU A 109 -2.37 16.89 1.85
N LYS A 110 -3.29 16.83 0.88
CA LYS A 110 -4.51 17.62 0.91
C LYS A 110 -5.42 17.21 2.08
N TYR A 111 -5.59 15.91 2.33
CA TYR A 111 -6.33 15.43 3.49
C TYR A 111 -5.64 15.77 4.82
N LEU A 112 -4.30 15.71 4.85
CA LEU A 112 -3.52 16.10 6.03
C LEU A 112 -3.68 17.59 6.34
N GLN A 113 -3.76 18.45 5.34
CA GLN A 113 -4.05 19.87 5.53
C GLN A 113 -5.41 20.05 6.20
N GLY A 114 -6.48 19.42 5.70
CA GLY A 114 -7.79 19.45 6.34
C GLY A 114 -7.78 18.90 7.77
N PHE A 115 -6.94 17.89 8.06
CA PHE A 115 -6.78 17.40 9.42
C PHE A 115 -6.13 18.44 10.35
N ALA A 116 -5.12 19.17 9.86
CA ALA A 116 -4.51 20.26 10.63
C ALA A 116 -5.48 21.42 10.86
N GLU A 117 -6.29 21.77 9.86
CA GLU A 117 -7.36 22.78 9.98
C GLU A 117 -8.41 22.36 11.03
N ASP A 118 -8.85 21.08 11.01
CA ASP A 118 -9.78 20.53 12.02
C ASP A 118 -9.21 20.59 13.46
N ILE A 119 -7.88 20.44 13.61
CA ILE A 119 -7.23 20.58 14.93
C ILE A 119 -7.17 22.06 15.33
N GLU A 120 -6.85 22.95 14.41
CA GLU A 120 -6.71 24.39 14.66
C GLU A 120 -8.03 25.05 15.06
N ASP A 121 -9.13 24.67 14.40
CA ASP A 121 -10.47 25.19 14.70
C ASP A 121 -11.19 24.47 15.87
N GLY A 122 -10.58 23.38 16.40
CA GLY A 122 -11.10 22.61 17.52
C GLY A 122 -12.17 21.58 17.16
N SER A 123 -12.48 21.37 15.88
CA SER A 123 -13.41 20.31 15.43
C SER A 123 -12.82 18.91 15.58
N GLN A 124 -11.50 18.82 15.66
CA GLN A 124 -10.78 17.60 16.01
C GLN A 124 -10.07 17.75 17.36
N ALA A 125 -10.56 17.05 18.37
CA ALA A 125 -9.87 16.99 19.66
C ALA A 125 -8.53 16.25 19.55
N LEU A 126 -7.51 16.73 20.28
CA LEU A 126 -6.20 16.08 20.39
C LEU A 126 -6.24 14.94 21.42
N ASP A 127 -6.96 13.89 21.09
CA ASP A 127 -7.16 12.70 21.92
C ASP A 127 -6.84 11.41 21.15
N GLY A 128 -7.28 10.27 21.67
CA GLY A 128 -7.13 8.98 20.99
C GLY A 128 -7.76 8.91 19.60
N SER A 129 -8.74 9.79 19.27
CA SER A 129 -9.34 9.86 17.93
C SER A 129 -8.38 10.49 16.91
N ALA A 130 -7.68 11.57 17.32
CA ALA A 130 -6.64 12.20 16.51
C ALA A 130 -5.48 11.23 16.23
N ILE A 131 -5.05 10.49 17.27
CA ILE A 131 -4.01 9.45 17.13
C ILE A 131 -4.45 8.38 16.13
N ARG A 132 -5.67 7.85 16.25
CA ARG A 132 -6.20 6.86 15.29
C ARG A 132 -6.26 7.41 13.87
N ARG A 133 -6.69 8.68 13.69
CA ARG A 133 -6.73 9.34 12.38
C ARG A 133 -5.33 9.50 11.79
N ALA A 134 -4.34 9.92 12.59
CA ALA A 134 -2.94 10.04 12.16
C ALA A 134 -2.37 8.70 11.68
N LYS A 135 -2.58 7.61 12.43
CA LYS A 135 -2.12 6.25 12.07
C LYS A 135 -2.64 5.76 10.71
N MET A 136 -3.73 6.30 10.20
CA MET A 136 -4.26 5.90 8.90
C MET A 136 -3.41 6.39 7.72
N TYR A 137 -2.69 7.50 7.85
CA TYR A 137 -1.98 8.13 6.74
C TYR A 137 -0.86 7.25 6.17
N PRO A 138 0.12 6.76 6.94
CA PRO A 138 1.15 5.86 6.39
C PRO A 138 0.54 4.58 5.80
N LYS A 139 -0.49 4.01 6.45
CA LYS A 139 -1.15 2.77 6.00
C LYS A 139 -1.80 2.87 4.61
N LYS A 140 -2.14 4.08 4.16
CA LYS A 140 -2.66 4.31 2.80
C LYS A 140 -1.64 4.01 1.70
N ALA A 141 -0.35 3.90 2.02
CA ALA A 141 0.68 3.49 1.08
C ALA A 141 0.50 2.04 0.56
N ARG A 142 -0.29 1.19 1.24
CA ARG A 142 -0.76 -0.11 0.68
C ARG A 142 -1.45 0.07 -0.68
N LYS A 143 -2.21 1.13 -0.86
CA LYS A 143 -2.84 1.46 -2.15
C LYS A 143 -1.81 1.73 -3.25
N THR A 144 -0.70 2.39 -2.89
CA THR A 144 0.41 2.63 -3.83
C THR A 144 1.05 1.31 -4.24
N HIS A 145 1.42 0.47 -3.29
CA HIS A 145 1.93 -0.88 -3.55
C HIS A 145 0.98 -1.67 -4.46
N HIS A 146 -0.28 -1.78 -4.08
CA HIS A 146 -1.25 -2.57 -4.83
C HIS A 146 -1.42 -2.08 -6.28
N LYS A 147 -1.51 -0.76 -6.51
CA LYS A 147 -1.67 -0.21 -7.87
C LYS A 147 -0.43 -0.40 -8.73
N LEU A 148 0.76 -0.25 -8.17
CA LEU A 148 2.01 -0.52 -8.88
C LEU A 148 2.16 -2.00 -9.17
N HIS A 149 1.92 -2.87 -8.20
CA HIS A 149 2.00 -4.33 -8.35
C HIS A 149 1.02 -4.83 -9.43
N ARG A 150 -0.25 -4.40 -9.37
CA ARG A 150 -1.23 -4.73 -10.42
C ARG A 150 -0.72 -4.39 -11.81
N ARG A 151 -0.12 -3.21 -11.98
CA ARG A 151 0.42 -2.79 -13.27
C ARG A 151 1.60 -3.64 -13.72
N GLU A 152 2.48 -4.07 -12.80
CA GLU A 152 3.55 -5.00 -13.15
C GLU A 152 2.98 -6.36 -13.59
N MET A 153 1.95 -6.86 -12.91
CA MET A 153 1.27 -8.09 -13.32
C MET A 153 0.64 -7.97 -14.71
N GLN A 154 0.06 -6.81 -15.05
CA GLN A 154 -0.47 -6.55 -16.40
C GLN A 154 0.62 -6.57 -17.47
N LYS A 155 1.82 -6.04 -17.20
CA LYS A 155 2.95 -6.05 -18.15
C LYS A 155 3.45 -7.45 -18.47
N ILE A 156 3.36 -8.38 -17.54
CA ILE A 156 3.75 -9.78 -17.72
C ILE A 156 2.55 -10.68 -18.10
N GLU A 157 1.47 -10.04 -18.61
CA GLU A 157 0.29 -10.68 -19.17
C GLU A 157 -0.54 -11.53 -18.20
N TYR A 158 -0.48 -11.21 -16.89
CA TYR A 158 -1.44 -11.77 -15.95
C TYR A 158 -2.78 -11.07 -16.17
N ASN A 159 -3.70 -11.76 -16.82
CA ASN A 159 -4.96 -11.19 -17.32
C ASN A 159 -6.12 -11.32 -16.34
N GLN A 160 -5.96 -12.06 -15.26
CA GLN A 160 -6.97 -12.20 -14.21
C GLN A 160 -6.42 -11.91 -12.82
N GLU A 161 -7.30 -11.41 -11.95
CA GLU A 161 -7.03 -11.16 -10.55
C GLU A 161 -8.14 -11.72 -9.66
N LYS A 162 -7.80 -12.08 -8.42
CA LYS A 162 -8.74 -12.63 -7.43
C LYS A 162 -8.46 -12.04 -6.07
N ASN A 163 -9.51 -11.58 -5.37
CA ASN A 163 -9.40 -11.19 -3.98
C ASN A 163 -9.22 -12.42 -3.08
N VAL A 164 -8.28 -12.35 -2.16
CA VAL A 164 -8.03 -13.39 -1.14
C VAL A 164 -8.15 -12.75 0.23
N LEU A 165 -9.03 -13.28 1.05
CA LEU A 165 -9.22 -12.82 2.42
C LEU A 165 -7.98 -13.16 3.26
N GLY A 166 -7.56 -12.22 4.12
CA GLY A 166 -6.50 -12.44 5.10
C GLY A 166 -7.04 -13.05 6.40
N ILE A 167 -6.20 -13.07 7.42
CA ILE A 167 -6.59 -13.51 8.78
C ILE A 167 -7.10 -12.30 9.54
N ALA A 168 -8.38 -11.99 9.43
CA ALA A 168 -9.06 -10.89 10.14
C ALA A 168 -10.56 -10.95 9.90
N GLU A 169 -11.35 -10.16 10.63
CA GLU A 169 -12.70 -9.83 10.22
C GLU A 169 -12.70 -9.03 8.92
N HIS A 170 -13.63 -9.34 8.02
CA HIS A 170 -13.69 -8.74 6.70
C HIS A 170 -14.93 -7.89 6.52
N CYS A 171 -14.81 -6.74 5.84
CA CYS A 171 -15.95 -5.96 5.42
C CYS A 171 -16.75 -6.68 4.33
N SER A 172 -18.04 -6.31 4.18
CA SER A 172 -18.94 -6.90 3.20
C SER A 172 -18.40 -6.85 1.78
N GLU A 173 -17.78 -5.73 1.37
CA GLU A 173 -17.17 -5.59 0.05
C GLU A 173 -16.03 -6.60 -0.16
N CYS A 174 -15.16 -6.79 0.83
CA CYS A 174 -14.07 -7.76 0.69
C CYS A 174 -14.58 -9.20 0.53
N ILE A 175 -15.67 -9.56 1.22
CA ILE A 175 -16.33 -10.86 1.08
C ILE A 175 -16.94 -11.00 -0.33
N GLU A 176 -17.70 -10.01 -0.77
CA GLU A 176 -18.31 -9.99 -2.11
C GLU A 176 -17.27 -10.16 -3.23
N LEU A 177 -16.14 -9.48 -3.13
CA LEU A 177 -15.07 -9.55 -4.12
C LEU A 177 -14.45 -10.95 -4.25
N THR A 178 -14.62 -11.86 -3.28
CA THR A 178 -14.13 -13.24 -3.39
C THR A 178 -14.97 -14.14 -4.28
N THR A 179 -16.21 -13.74 -4.52
CA THR A 179 -17.21 -14.54 -5.28
C THR A 179 -17.51 -13.97 -6.66
N ARG A 180 -16.96 -12.77 -6.99
CA ARG A 180 -17.14 -12.15 -8.31
C ARG A 180 -16.53 -12.98 -9.43
N GLY A 181 -17.16 -12.98 -10.60
CA GLY A 181 -16.66 -13.65 -11.80
C GLY A 181 -16.65 -15.17 -11.69
N ASP A 182 -15.67 -15.80 -12.33
CA ASP A 182 -15.52 -17.25 -12.30
C ASP A 182 -14.70 -17.69 -11.07
N ASN A 183 -15.37 -18.25 -10.08
CA ASN A 183 -14.76 -18.69 -8.82
C ASN A 183 -13.90 -17.61 -8.14
N GLY A 184 -14.34 -16.36 -8.20
CA GLY A 184 -13.66 -15.19 -7.66
C GLY A 184 -12.59 -14.59 -8.58
N TRP A 185 -12.36 -15.15 -9.77
CA TRP A 185 -11.45 -14.61 -10.75
C TRP A 185 -12.17 -13.63 -11.68
N VAL A 186 -11.60 -12.45 -11.82
CA VAL A 186 -12.10 -11.38 -12.68
C VAL A 186 -10.96 -10.83 -13.56
N PRO A 187 -11.28 -10.10 -14.64
CA PRO A 187 -10.24 -9.44 -15.44
C PRO A 187 -9.35 -8.54 -14.60
N ASN A 188 -8.04 -8.60 -14.84
CA ASN A 188 -7.07 -7.79 -14.10
C ASN A 188 -7.34 -6.29 -14.27
N GLY A 189 -7.53 -5.59 -13.17
CA GLY A 189 -7.86 -4.16 -13.13
C GLY A 189 -9.31 -3.86 -12.75
N THR A 190 -10.16 -4.88 -12.52
CA THR A 190 -11.59 -4.69 -12.22
C THR A 190 -11.92 -4.71 -10.74
N LEU A 191 -11.09 -5.33 -9.89
CA LEU A 191 -11.30 -5.29 -8.43
C LEU A 191 -11.07 -3.89 -7.88
N THR A 192 -11.90 -3.49 -6.92
CA THR A 192 -11.62 -2.29 -6.12
C THR A 192 -10.24 -2.43 -5.48
N PRO A 193 -9.32 -1.45 -5.68
CA PRO A 193 -7.98 -1.52 -5.09
C PRO A 193 -8.02 -1.62 -3.57
N ILE A 194 -7.05 -2.33 -2.98
CA ILE A 194 -6.80 -2.27 -1.54
C ILE A 194 -6.51 -0.81 -1.16
N GLY A 195 -7.18 -0.32 -0.11
CA GLY A 195 -7.12 1.09 0.31
C GLY A 195 -8.23 1.98 -0.29
N ASP A 196 -8.98 1.51 -1.30
CA ASP A 196 -10.20 2.17 -1.82
C ASP A 196 -11.50 1.43 -1.41
N ARG A 197 -11.37 0.32 -0.70
CA ARG A 197 -12.49 -0.50 -0.19
C ARG A 197 -13.09 0.10 1.07
N ILE A 198 -14.27 -0.39 1.49
CA ILE A 198 -14.95 0.05 2.73
C ILE A 198 -14.01 0.00 3.96
N CYS A 199 -13.17 -1.02 4.07
CA CYS A 199 -12.19 -1.13 5.16
C CYS A 199 -10.96 -0.22 5.02
N LEU A 200 -10.85 0.55 3.94
CA LEU A 200 -9.80 1.53 3.68
C LEU A 200 -8.38 0.98 3.97
N SER A 201 -7.61 1.71 4.79
CA SER A 201 -6.24 1.35 5.20
C SER A 201 -6.15 0.12 6.10
N ASN A 202 -7.28 -0.35 6.66
CA ASN A 202 -7.34 -1.52 7.54
C ASN A 202 -7.54 -2.85 6.78
N CYS A 203 -7.60 -2.81 5.44
CA CYS A 203 -7.76 -4.01 4.63
C CYS A 203 -6.57 -4.96 4.79
N LYS A 204 -6.85 -6.18 5.24
CA LYS A 204 -5.85 -7.27 5.38
C LYS A 204 -5.94 -8.29 4.24
N CYS A 205 -6.77 -8.03 3.24
CA CYS A 205 -6.89 -8.87 2.05
C CYS A 205 -5.66 -8.75 1.15
N SER A 206 -5.55 -9.70 0.25
CA SER A 206 -4.52 -9.70 -0.80
C SER A 206 -5.16 -9.94 -2.17
N VAL A 207 -4.39 -9.76 -3.22
CA VAL A 207 -4.82 -10.06 -4.59
C VAL A 207 -3.86 -11.07 -5.19
N LYS A 208 -4.41 -12.17 -5.71
CA LYS A 208 -3.67 -13.14 -6.52
C LYS A 208 -3.90 -12.83 -7.99
N TYR A 209 -2.92 -13.16 -8.81
CA TYR A 209 -2.96 -12.98 -10.25
C TYR A 209 -2.72 -14.31 -10.94
N ARG A 210 -3.33 -14.50 -12.12
CA ARG A 210 -3.04 -15.65 -12.98
C ARG A 210 -3.08 -15.25 -14.45
N ARG A 211 -2.40 -16.03 -15.26
CA ARG A 211 -2.54 -16.02 -16.71
C ARG A 211 -3.53 -17.11 -17.10
N THR A 212 -4.47 -16.80 -17.95
CA THR A 212 -5.33 -17.77 -18.62
C THR A 212 -5.18 -17.61 -20.12
N GLU A 213 -5.18 -18.70 -20.86
CA GLU A 213 -5.34 -18.65 -22.31
C GLU A 213 -6.76 -18.16 -22.60
N THR A 214 -6.87 -16.95 -23.12
CA THR A 214 -8.15 -16.40 -23.56
C THR A 214 -8.43 -16.88 -24.97
N THR A 215 -9.34 -17.83 -25.09
CA THR A 215 -9.88 -18.26 -26.40
C THR A 215 -10.93 -17.30 -26.95
N ASP A 216 -11.39 -16.34 -26.14
CA ASP A 216 -12.45 -15.40 -26.48
C ASP A 216 -12.01 -13.95 -26.21
N PRO A 217 -11.64 -13.18 -27.26
CA PRO A 217 -11.23 -11.79 -27.14
C PRO A 217 -12.34 -10.85 -26.64
N ASP A 218 -13.63 -11.25 -26.76
CA ASP A 218 -14.77 -10.43 -26.33
C ASP A 218 -15.07 -10.57 -24.84
N LYS A 219 -14.59 -11.63 -24.20
CA LYS A 219 -14.72 -11.81 -22.74
C LYS A 219 -13.84 -10.84 -21.92
N PHE A 220 -12.81 -10.28 -22.51
CA PHE A 220 -11.90 -9.35 -21.86
C PHE A 220 -11.58 -8.20 -22.81
N PRO A 221 -12.49 -7.23 -22.97
CA PRO A 221 -12.20 -6.06 -23.80
C PRO A 221 -10.92 -5.40 -23.29
N SER A 222 -9.94 -5.28 -24.19
CA SER A 222 -8.69 -4.59 -23.90
C SER A 222 -9.01 -3.20 -23.36
N VAL A 223 -8.52 -2.88 -22.17
CA VAL A 223 -8.57 -1.53 -21.63
C VAL A 223 -7.82 -0.65 -22.63
N ARG A 224 -8.56 0.06 -23.48
CA ARG A 224 -7.97 1.02 -24.42
C ARG A 224 -7.20 2.05 -23.62
N ARG A 225 -5.99 2.33 -24.07
CA ARG A 225 -5.00 3.26 -23.53
C ARG A 225 -5.53 4.68 -23.43
#